data_fc17e64d63983ef8db16f9f0bfc723cb
#
_entry.id   fc17e64d63983ef8db16f9f0bfc723cb
#
_cell.length_a   1.000
_cell.length_b   1.000
_cell.length_c   1.000
_cell.angle_alpha   90.00
_cell.angle_beta   90.00
_cell.angle_gamma   90.00
#
_symmetry.space_group_name_H-M   'P 1'
#
loop_
_entity.id
_entity.type
_entity.pdbx_description
1 polymer ?
#
loop_
_entity_poly.entity_id
_entity_poly.type
_entity_poly.pdbx_seq_one_letter_code
_entity_poly.pdbx_strand_id
1 'polypeptide(L)'
;MAHLTQFPQTLSASPERRSPQPKSPQPKSWISTCLWGLMLLFSAIIAVYGATYFLAIPNDAHFARYIFPLRLHIAGGMGALLAGPWQFSQKLRARALNLHRWLGRFYLLEVALGSLAGLWMASVSLEGLPTHFGFGILALLWFVTGLQAYRMARLGNIAAHRQWMIRNFALTLAAVTLRIYIPLMLAVLHWPFPPTYITVSWLCWVPNLLVAEWMVRRRQQLLIKSRA
;
A
#
# COMPACT_ATOMS: atom_id res chain seq x y z
N MET A 1 -29.61 -81.80 -18.48
CA MET A 1 -30.15 -80.47 -18.77
C MET A 1 -29.61 -79.52 -17.74
N ALA A 2 -28.60 -78.76 -18.11
CA ALA A 2 -27.96 -77.78 -17.24
C ALA A 2 -28.14 -76.34 -17.84
N HIS A 3 -28.98 -75.56 -17.21
CA HIS A 3 -29.19 -74.18 -17.57
C HIS A 3 -28.01 -73.26 -16.97
N LEU A 4 -27.16 -72.75 -17.86
CA LEU A 4 -26.18 -71.75 -17.55
C LEU A 4 -26.83 -70.35 -17.59
N THR A 5 -27.07 -69.76 -16.42
CA THR A 5 -27.53 -68.40 -16.29
C THR A 5 -26.32 -67.44 -16.47
N GLN A 6 -26.32 -66.72 -17.60
CA GLN A 6 -25.33 -65.58 -17.81
C GLN A 6 -25.76 -64.38 -16.99
N PHE A 7 -24.85 -63.90 -16.12
CA PHE A 7 -24.96 -62.61 -15.47
C PHE A 7 -24.47 -61.51 -16.41
N PRO A 8 -25.19 -60.40 -16.59
CA PRO A 8 -24.67 -59.27 -17.35
C PRO A 8 -23.63 -58.52 -16.51
N GLN A 9 -22.39 -58.39 -17.00
CA GLN A 9 -21.36 -57.54 -16.47
C GLN A 9 -21.70 -56.07 -16.80
N THR A 10 -22.22 -55.35 -15.84
CA THR A 10 -22.30 -53.89 -15.92
C THR A 10 -20.92 -53.31 -15.70
N LEU A 11 -20.23 -52.93 -16.78
CA LEU A 11 -19.01 -52.13 -16.76
C LEU A 11 -19.36 -50.77 -16.17
N SER A 12 -19.02 -50.58 -14.87
CA SER A 12 -19.01 -49.30 -14.21
C SER A 12 -17.92 -48.45 -14.86
N ALA A 13 -18.32 -47.49 -15.70
CA ALA A 13 -17.43 -46.50 -16.23
C ALA A 13 -16.96 -45.56 -15.06
N SER A 14 -15.70 -45.66 -14.71
CA SER A 14 -15.07 -44.77 -13.75
C SER A 14 -15.22 -43.33 -14.24
N PRO A 15 -15.61 -42.35 -13.38
CA PRO A 15 -15.69 -40.95 -13.78
C PRO A 15 -14.32 -40.45 -14.18
N GLU A 16 -14.17 -40.10 -15.44
CA GLU A 16 -12.98 -39.49 -16.02
C GLU A 16 -12.61 -38.26 -15.23
N ARG A 17 -11.51 -38.28 -14.50
CA ARG A 17 -10.93 -37.11 -13.83
C ARG A 17 -10.56 -36.09 -14.89
N ARG A 18 -11.43 -35.15 -15.18
CA ARG A 18 -11.07 -33.96 -15.99
C ARG A 18 -9.86 -33.28 -15.36
N SER A 19 -8.72 -33.41 -16.01
CA SER A 19 -7.52 -32.64 -15.66
C SER A 19 -7.88 -31.15 -15.61
N PRO A 20 -7.39 -30.38 -14.57
CA PRO A 20 -7.66 -28.96 -14.50
C PRO A 20 -7.12 -28.28 -15.76
N GLN A 21 -7.99 -27.73 -16.58
CA GLN A 21 -7.57 -26.95 -17.74
C GLN A 21 -6.71 -25.77 -17.29
N PRO A 22 -5.55 -25.54 -17.91
CA PRO A 22 -4.72 -24.38 -17.60
C PRO A 22 -5.55 -23.12 -17.83
N LYS A 23 -5.75 -22.32 -16.76
CA LYS A 23 -6.46 -21.05 -16.85
C LYS A 23 -5.73 -20.16 -17.85
N SER A 24 -6.40 -19.82 -18.95
CA SER A 24 -5.89 -18.88 -19.95
C SER A 24 -5.39 -17.60 -19.27
N PRO A 25 -4.24 -17.04 -19.65
CA PRO A 25 -3.74 -15.80 -19.09
C PRO A 25 -4.79 -14.69 -19.37
N GLN A 26 -5.43 -14.22 -18.33
CA GLN A 26 -6.36 -13.08 -18.42
C GLN A 26 -5.59 -11.87 -18.95
N PRO A 27 -6.05 -11.20 -20.02
CA PRO A 27 -5.39 -10.04 -20.56
C PRO A 27 -5.29 -8.96 -19.45
N LYS A 28 -4.09 -8.45 -19.21
CA LYS A 28 -3.91 -7.34 -18.28
C LYS A 28 -4.70 -6.16 -18.80
N SER A 29 -5.68 -5.70 -18.05
CA SER A 29 -6.37 -4.46 -18.37
C SER A 29 -5.34 -3.35 -18.53
N TRP A 30 -5.35 -2.63 -19.68
CA TRP A 30 -4.49 -1.46 -19.92
C TRP A 30 -4.64 -0.42 -18.79
N ILE A 31 -5.85 -0.31 -18.22
CA ILE A 31 -6.17 0.53 -17.06
C ILE A 31 -5.27 0.18 -15.87
N SER A 32 -5.09 -1.10 -15.54
CA SER A 32 -4.24 -1.50 -14.42
C SER A 32 -2.76 -1.15 -14.64
N THR A 33 -2.32 -1.16 -15.89
CA THR A 33 -0.94 -0.77 -16.27
C THR A 33 -0.76 0.74 -16.17
N CYS A 34 -1.72 1.53 -16.66
CA CYS A 34 -1.71 2.98 -16.54
C CYS A 34 -1.74 3.44 -15.08
N LEU A 35 -2.65 2.88 -14.27
CA LEU A 35 -2.73 3.20 -12.83
C LEU A 35 -1.43 2.88 -12.10
N TRP A 36 -0.79 1.75 -12.42
CA TRP A 36 0.50 1.41 -11.84
C TRP A 36 1.61 2.37 -12.29
N GLY A 37 1.61 2.78 -13.57
CA GLY A 37 2.53 3.78 -14.10
C GLY A 37 2.37 5.16 -13.45
N LEU A 38 1.12 5.62 -13.27
CA LEU A 38 0.82 6.87 -12.56
C LEU A 38 1.27 6.80 -11.09
N MET A 39 1.01 5.70 -10.41
CA MET A 39 1.46 5.47 -9.04
C MET A 39 3.00 5.56 -8.92
N LEU A 40 3.75 4.95 -9.85
CA LEU A 40 5.20 5.04 -9.92
C LEU A 40 5.66 6.49 -10.16
N LEU A 41 5.06 7.16 -11.15
CA LEU A 41 5.42 8.52 -11.53
C LEU A 41 5.24 9.48 -10.35
N PHE A 42 4.07 9.50 -9.72
CA PHE A 42 3.82 10.36 -8.56
C PHE A 42 4.72 10.03 -7.37
N SER A 43 4.96 8.73 -7.10
CA SER A 43 5.88 8.31 -6.05
C SER A 43 7.31 8.81 -6.31
N ALA A 44 7.79 8.74 -7.57
CA ALA A 44 9.11 9.22 -7.95
C ALA A 44 9.21 10.75 -7.83
N ILE A 45 8.23 11.49 -8.34
CA ILE A 45 8.18 12.95 -8.25
C ILE A 45 8.26 13.41 -6.79
N ILE A 46 7.47 12.80 -5.90
CA ILE A 46 7.45 13.19 -4.49
C ILE A 46 8.75 12.79 -3.77
N ALA A 47 9.35 11.64 -4.14
CA ALA A 47 10.65 11.25 -3.60
C ALA A 47 11.76 12.23 -4.02
N VAL A 48 11.80 12.65 -5.30
CA VAL A 48 12.75 13.66 -5.78
C VAL A 48 12.53 15.00 -5.08
N TYR A 49 11.27 15.45 -4.93
CA TYR A 49 10.96 16.65 -4.16
C TYR A 49 11.45 16.53 -2.71
N GLY A 50 11.27 15.37 -2.07
CA GLY A 50 11.77 15.12 -0.72
C GLY A 50 13.29 15.26 -0.59
N ALA A 51 14.05 14.94 -1.65
CA ALA A 51 15.50 15.07 -1.65
C ALA A 51 15.98 16.53 -1.43
N THR A 52 15.19 17.53 -1.82
CA THR A 52 15.54 18.94 -1.64
C THR A 52 15.78 19.31 -0.17
N TYR A 53 15.11 18.64 0.78
CA TYR A 53 15.29 18.86 2.21
C TYR A 53 16.65 18.37 2.77
N PHE A 54 17.40 17.60 1.97
CA PHE A 54 18.77 17.19 2.30
C PHE A 54 19.81 18.14 1.71
N LEU A 55 19.46 18.90 0.67
CA LEU A 55 20.35 19.85 0.00
C LEU A 55 20.40 21.20 0.73
N ALA A 56 19.33 21.59 1.42
CA ALA A 56 19.25 22.85 2.14
C ALA A 56 18.57 22.66 3.50
N ILE A 57 18.90 23.55 4.45
CA ILE A 57 18.17 23.70 5.72
C ILE A 57 16.93 24.54 5.42
N PRO A 58 15.72 24.13 5.85
CA PRO A 58 14.53 24.94 5.69
C PRO A 58 14.70 26.33 6.33
N ASN A 59 14.26 27.36 5.64
CA ASN A 59 14.31 28.74 6.17
C ASN A 59 13.34 28.95 7.35
N ASP A 60 12.36 28.09 7.52
CA ASP A 60 11.43 28.10 8.63
C ASP A 60 12.12 27.60 9.90
N ALA A 61 12.15 28.45 10.94
CA ALA A 61 12.82 28.16 12.21
C ALA A 61 12.24 26.96 12.94
N HIS A 62 10.94 26.67 12.79
CA HIS A 62 10.29 25.50 13.36
C HIS A 62 10.84 24.21 12.75
N PHE A 63 10.90 24.10 11.43
CA PHE A 63 11.45 22.93 10.74
C PHE A 63 12.98 22.82 10.91
N ALA A 64 13.69 23.93 10.99
CA ALA A 64 15.12 23.91 11.27
C ALA A 64 15.43 23.31 12.66
N ARG A 65 14.61 23.63 13.68
CA ARG A 65 14.74 23.08 15.04
C ARG A 65 14.55 21.56 15.09
N TYR A 66 13.67 21.02 14.26
CA TYR A 66 13.35 19.59 14.20
C TYR A 66 13.89 18.90 12.94
N ILE A 67 15.02 19.41 12.41
CA ILE A 67 15.60 18.96 11.14
C ILE A 67 15.93 17.46 11.13
N PHE A 68 16.39 16.90 12.26
CA PHE A 68 16.74 15.48 12.34
C PHE A 68 15.51 14.56 12.18
N PRO A 69 14.45 14.66 13.01
CA PRO A 69 13.26 13.83 12.81
C PRO A 69 12.56 14.14 11.48
N LEU A 70 12.59 15.38 10.99
CA LEU A 70 12.05 15.75 9.69
C LEU A 70 12.77 14.99 8.56
N ARG A 71 14.10 15.04 8.52
CA ARG A 71 14.90 14.32 7.50
C ARG A 71 14.71 12.80 7.60
N LEU A 72 14.66 12.25 8.80
CA LEU A 72 14.42 10.82 9.00
C LEU A 72 13.03 10.41 8.50
N HIS A 73 11.99 11.22 8.77
CA HIS A 73 10.64 10.99 8.23
C HIS A 73 10.61 11.07 6.69
N ILE A 74 11.27 12.07 6.12
CA ILE A 74 11.35 12.24 4.67
C ILE A 74 12.12 11.08 4.03
N ALA A 75 13.26 10.67 4.58
CA ALA A 75 14.04 9.53 4.08
C ALA A 75 13.20 8.25 4.05
N GLY A 76 12.53 7.93 5.17
CA GLY A 76 11.63 6.78 5.26
C GLY A 76 10.48 6.86 4.26
N GLY A 77 9.88 8.04 4.11
CA GLY A 77 8.83 8.29 3.11
C GLY A 77 9.31 8.10 1.67
N MET A 78 10.49 8.62 1.33
CA MET A 78 11.12 8.46 0.00
C MET A 78 11.42 6.98 -0.29
N GLY A 79 12.08 6.29 0.63
CA GLY A 79 12.40 4.87 0.49
C GLY A 79 11.15 4.02 0.31
N ALA A 80 10.10 4.28 1.11
CA ALA A 80 8.81 3.60 0.99
C ALA A 80 8.11 3.91 -0.34
N LEU A 81 8.10 5.17 -0.80
CA LEU A 81 7.51 5.55 -2.09
C LEU A 81 8.23 4.91 -3.28
N LEU A 82 9.56 4.83 -3.25
CA LEU A 82 10.35 4.23 -4.33
C LEU A 82 10.24 2.70 -4.37
N ALA A 83 10.22 2.04 -3.21
CA ALA A 83 10.16 0.58 -3.14
C ALA A 83 8.74 0.02 -3.23
N GLY A 84 7.72 0.80 -2.79
CA GLY A 84 6.33 0.35 -2.65
C GLY A 84 5.66 -0.13 -3.93
N PRO A 85 5.68 0.63 -5.04
CA PRO A 85 5.05 0.22 -6.30
C PRO A 85 5.56 -1.12 -6.82
N TRP A 86 6.83 -1.44 -6.61
CA TRP A 86 7.42 -2.71 -7.03
C TRP A 86 6.86 -3.91 -6.25
N GLN A 87 6.37 -3.70 -5.01
CA GLN A 87 5.73 -4.76 -4.24
C GLN A 87 4.45 -5.29 -4.89
N PHE A 88 3.80 -4.47 -5.73
CA PHE A 88 2.58 -4.86 -6.47
C PHE A 88 2.87 -5.47 -7.84
N SER A 89 4.14 -5.49 -8.29
CA SER A 89 4.53 -6.07 -9.58
C SER A 89 4.40 -7.60 -9.58
N GLN A 90 3.49 -8.13 -10.41
CA GLN A 90 3.36 -9.58 -10.60
C GLN A 90 4.58 -10.17 -11.30
N LYS A 91 5.18 -9.42 -12.26
CA LYS A 91 6.38 -9.85 -12.98
C LYS A 91 7.56 -10.04 -12.02
N LEU A 92 7.75 -9.10 -11.08
CA LEU A 92 8.82 -9.19 -10.08
C LEU A 92 8.65 -10.43 -9.20
N ARG A 93 7.44 -10.66 -8.68
CA ARG A 93 7.15 -11.85 -7.84
C ARG A 93 7.35 -13.17 -8.58
N ALA A 94 6.99 -13.21 -9.87
CA ALA A 94 7.09 -14.45 -10.65
C ALA A 94 8.52 -14.77 -11.11
N ARG A 95 9.34 -13.75 -11.40
CA ARG A 95 10.68 -13.92 -11.99
C ARG A 95 11.83 -13.77 -11.00
N ALA A 96 11.65 -12.97 -9.95
CA ALA A 96 12.69 -12.61 -9.01
C ALA A 96 12.15 -12.51 -7.56
N LEU A 97 11.67 -13.63 -7.02
CA LEU A 97 11.05 -13.68 -5.70
C LEU A 97 11.99 -13.21 -4.58
N ASN A 98 13.29 -13.52 -4.68
CA ASN A 98 14.27 -13.05 -3.69
C ASN A 98 14.41 -11.53 -3.70
N LEU A 99 14.44 -10.90 -4.88
CA LEU A 99 14.46 -9.44 -5.01
C LEU A 99 13.17 -8.81 -4.44
N HIS A 100 11.99 -9.39 -4.73
CA HIS A 100 10.73 -8.95 -4.12
C HIS A 100 10.81 -9.00 -2.58
N ARG A 101 11.36 -10.06 -2.01
CA ARG A 101 11.52 -10.20 -0.55
C ARG A 101 12.48 -9.16 0.04
N TRP A 102 13.61 -8.89 -0.64
CA TRP A 102 14.57 -7.88 -0.20
C TRP A 102 14.01 -6.46 -0.28
N LEU A 103 13.40 -6.10 -1.39
CA LEU A 103 12.70 -4.82 -1.55
C LEU A 103 11.55 -4.68 -0.55
N GLY A 104 10.85 -5.77 -0.21
CA GLY A 104 9.80 -5.76 0.79
C GLY A 104 10.33 -5.51 2.22
N ARG A 105 11.48 -6.08 2.57
CA ARG A 105 12.14 -5.81 3.87
C ARG A 105 12.63 -4.36 3.94
N PHE A 106 13.26 -3.88 2.86
CA PHE A 106 13.67 -2.48 2.76
C PHE A 106 12.47 -1.55 2.90
N TYR A 107 11.40 -1.77 2.14
CA TYR A 107 10.15 -1.00 2.24
C TYR A 107 9.62 -0.94 3.67
N LEU A 108 9.53 -2.08 4.36
CA LEU A 108 9.00 -2.14 5.72
C LEU A 108 9.93 -1.50 6.76
N LEU A 109 11.23 -1.53 6.55
CA LEU A 109 12.21 -0.78 7.36
C LEU A 109 11.99 0.72 7.21
N GLU A 110 11.87 1.22 5.98
CA GLU A 110 11.61 2.62 5.68
C GLU A 110 10.26 3.09 6.26
N VAL A 111 9.21 2.24 6.18
CA VAL A 111 7.93 2.48 6.85
C VAL A 111 8.11 2.60 8.36
N ALA A 112 8.90 1.72 9.00
CA ALA A 112 9.12 1.76 10.44
C ALA A 112 9.85 3.03 10.86
N LEU A 113 10.98 3.35 10.20
CA LEU A 113 11.76 4.56 10.49
C LEU A 113 10.95 5.84 10.21
N GLY A 114 10.30 5.90 9.05
CA GLY A 114 9.50 7.05 8.65
C GLY A 114 8.28 7.29 9.53
N SER A 115 7.62 6.22 10.01
CA SER A 115 6.46 6.34 10.90
C SER A 115 6.84 6.74 12.32
N LEU A 116 7.93 6.22 12.89
CA LEU A 116 8.42 6.63 14.21
C LEU A 116 8.85 8.10 14.22
N ALA A 117 9.60 8.50 13.19
CA ALA A 117 9.95 9.91 13.01
C ALA A 117 8.71 10.77 12.72
N GLY A 118 7.73 10.24 11.99
CA GLY A 118 6.44 10.88 11.72
C GLY A 118 5.61 11.10 12.98
N LEU A 119 5.61 10.16 13.94
CA LEU A 119 5.00 10.37 15.27
C LEU A 119 5.65 11.52 16.01
N TRP A 120 6.98 11.60 15.98
CA TRP A 120 7.67 12.77 16.55
C TRP A 120 7.26 14.07 15.86
N MET A 121 7.29 14.11 14.52
CA MET A 121 6.87 15.30 13.78
C MET A 121 5.40 15.67 14.01
N ALA A 122 4.53 14.69 14.21
CA ALA A 122 3.12 14.93 14.54
C ALA A 122 2.96 15.62 15.90
N SER A 123 3.76 15.27 16.91
CA SER A 123 3.70 15.88 18.24
C SER A 123 4.13 17.35 18.27
N VAL A 124 4.84 17.82 17.25
CA VAL A 124 5.32 19.20 17.08
C VAL A 124 4.75 19.84 15.82
N SER A 125 3.69 19.30 15.23
CA SER A 125 3.09 19.86 14.01
C SER A 125 2.43 21.22 14.30
N LEU A 126 2.36 22.05 13.26
CA LEU A 126 1.69 23.34 13.33
C LEU A 126 0.17 23.17 13.53
N GLU A 127 -0.53 24.21 13.96
CA GLU A 127 -2.00 24.29 14.11
C GLU A 127 -2.59 23.38 15.21
N GLY A 128 -1.77 22.91 16.15
CA GLY A 128 -2.18 22.33 17.43
C GLY A 128 -2.82 20.94 17.36
N LEU A 129 -3.71 20.65 18.29
CA LEU A 129 -4.26 19.30 18.51
C LEU A 129 -4.88 18.63 17.26
N PRO A 130 -5.66 19.33 16.40
CA PRO A 130 -6.25 18.65 15.23
C PRO A 130 -5.21 18.06 14.30
N THR A 131 -4.08 18.72 14.09
CA THR A 131 -2.99 18.24 13.23
C THR A 131 -2.13 17.21 13.94
N HIS A 132 -1.89 17.38 15.26
CA HIS A 132 -1.21 16.37 16.07
C HIS A 132 -1.92 15.03 15.98
N PHE A 133 -3.24 14.99 16.13
CA PHE A 133 -4.02 13.75 15.99
C PHE A 133 -4.09 13.28 14.54
N GLY A 134 -4.33 14.17 13.58
CA GLY A 134 -4.43 13.80 12.16
C GLY A 134 -3.19 13.08 11.66
N PHE A 135 -2.01 13.69 11.84
CA PHE A 135 -0.75 13.08 11.44
C PHE A 135 -0.27 11.98 12.38
N GLY A 136 -0.57 12.08 13.68
CA GLY A 136 -0.20 11.07 14.67
C GLY A 136 -0.91 9.74 14.41
N ILE A 137 -2.22 9.77 14.14
CA ILE A 137 -2.99 8.58 13.79
C ILE A 137 -2.51 8.00 12.46
N LEU A 138 -2.26 8.84 11.46
CA LEU A 138 -1.64 8.41 10.21
C LEU A 138 -0.34 7.64 10.45
N ALA A 139 0.59 8.21 11.22
CA ALA A 139 1.89 7.61 11.49
C ALA A 139 1.75 6.29 12.26
N LEU A 140 0.85 6.24 13.26
CA LEU A 140 0.57 5.03 14.02
C LEU A 140 -0.03 3.91 13.13
N LEU A 141 -1.03 4.26 12.31
CA LEU A 141 -1.63 3.29 11.38
C LEU A 141 -0.63 2.82 10.34
N TRP A 142 0.25 3.71 9.86
CA TRP A 142 1.29 3.37 8.90
C TRP A 142 2.27 2.36 9.49
N PHE A 143 2.70 2.55 10.73
CA PHE A 143 3.53 1.59 11.47
C PHE A 143 2.81 0.26 11.69
N VAL A 144 1.60 0.28 12.24
CA VAL A 144 0.84 -0.93 12.61
C VAL A 144 0.50 -1.77 11.38
N THR A 145 0.06 -1.15 10.29
CA THR A 145 -0.26 -1.89 9.05
C THR A 145 0.99 -2.52 8.42
N GLY A 146 2.15 -1.84 8.49
CA GLY A 146 3.44 -2.39 8.06
C GLY A 146 3.87 -3.59 8.91
N LEU A 147 3.75 -3.48 10.23
CA LEU A 147 4.04 -4.57 11.17
C LEU A 147 3.13 -5.79 10.92
N GLN A 148 1.83 -5.57 10.71
CA GLN A 148 0.89 -6.64 10.39
C GLN A 148 1.21 -7.30 9.04
N ALA A 149 1.57 -6.50 8.02
CA ALA A 149 2.02 -7.05 6.74
C ALA A 149 3.24 -7.96 6.91
N TYR A 150 4.22 -7.54 7.71
CA TYR A 150 5.38 -8.35 8.03
C TYR A 150 5.02 -9.64 8.76
N ARG A 151 4.22 -9.55 9.83
CA ARG A 151 3.78 -10.72 10.61
C ARG A 151 3.06 -11.75 9.76
N MET A 152 2.13 -11.30 8.90
CA MET A 152 1.38 -12.21 8.02
C MET A 152 2.29 -12.89 6.99
N ALA A 153 3.30 -12.20 6.47
CA ALA A 153 4.31 -12.81 5.59
C ALA A 153 5.12 -13.88 6.32
N ARG A 154 5.54 -13.61 7.57
CA ARG A 154 6.30 -14.58 8.38
C ARG A 154 5.49 -15.81 8.76
N LEU A 155 4.19 -15.66 8.97
CA LEU A 155 3.24 -16.75 9.24
C LEU A 155 2.82 -17.52 7.96
N GLY A 156 3.32 -17.15 6.79
CA GLY A 156 2.95 -17.78 5.52
C GLY A 156 1.55 -17.42 5.02
N ASN A 157 0.82 -16.54 5.73
CA ASN A 157 -0.51 -16.09 5.31
C ASN A 157 -0.40 -15.00 4.25
N ILE A 158 -0.12 -15.42 3.01
CA ILE A 158 0.11 -14.50 1.88
C ILE A 158 -1.15 -13.71 1.52
N ALA A 159 -2.34 -14.27 1.75
CA ALA A 159 -3.60 -13.56 1.49
C ALA A 159 -3.76 -12.36 2.42
N ALA A 160 -3.57 -12.55 3.73
CA ALA A 160 -3.61 -11.47 4.71
C ALA A 160 -2.45 -10.49 4.54
N HIS A 161 -1.21 -10.98 4.27
CA HIS A 161 -0.07 -10.13 3.95
C HIS A 161 -0.40 -9.13 2.83
N ARG A 162 -0.99 -9.61 1.74
CA ARG A 162 -1.37 -8.76 0.61
C ARG A 162 -2.41 -7.70 0.98
N GLN A 163 -3.37 -8.04 1.82
CA GLN A 163 -4.39 -7.09 2.30
C GLN A 163 -3.76 -5.98 3.15
N TRP A 164 -2.87 -6.34 4.07
CA TRP A 164 -2.14 -5.38 4.89
C TRP A 164 -1.18 -4.50 4.07
N MET A 165 -0.53 -5.05 3.06
CA MET A 165 0.30 -4.26 2.14
C MET A 165 -0.51 -3.23 1.35
N ILE A 166 -1.75 -3.54 0.94
CA ILE A 166 -2.63 -2.58 0.26
C ILE A 166 -2.97 -1.41 1.19
N ARG A 167 -3.35 -1.68 2.45
CA ARG A 167 -3.63 -0.65 3.45
C ARG A 167 -2.40 0.20 3.76
N ASN A 168 -1.27 -0.46 3.97
CA ASN A 168 -0.01 0.21 4.29
C ASN A 168 0.44 1.14 3.16
N PHE A 169 0.39 0.68 1.91
CA PHE A 169 0.78 1.51 0.78
C PHE A 169 -0.20 2.66 0.51
N ALA A 170 -1.50 2.49 0.77
CA ALA A 170 -2.47 3.58 0.72
C ALA A 170 -2.12 4.71 1.72
N LEU A 171 -1.64 4.35 2.91
CA LEU A 171 -1.11 5.33 3.89
C LEU A 171 0.22 5.94 3.42
N THR A 172 1.10 5.19 2.75
CA THR A 172 2.32 5.73 2.13
C THR A 172 1.97 6.80 1.07
N LEU A 173 0.90 6.59 0.30
CA LEU A 173 0.41 7.55 -0.70
C LEU A 173 -0.15 8.84 -0.08
N ALA A 174 -0.33 8.92 1.24
CA ALA A 174 -0.68 10.17 1.92
C ALA A 174 0.35 11.28 1.64
N ALA A 175 1.62 10.92 1.44
CA ALA A 175 2.66 11.86 1.05
C ALA A 175 2.42 12.50 -0.33
N VAL A 176 1.79 11.77 -1.25
CA VAL A 176 1.39 12.25 -2.58
C VAL A 176 0.16 13.14 -2.47
N THR A 177 -0.90 12.64 -1.86
CA THR A 177 -2.18 13.35 -1.73
C THR A 177 -2.05 14.65 -0.93
N LEU A 178 -1.22 14.68 0.12
CA LEU A 178 -0.91 15.90 0.87
C LEU A 178 -0.33 16.98 -0.04
N ARG A 179 0.63 16.61 -0.90
CA ARG A 179 1.30 17.54 -1.82
C ARG A 179 0.43 17.96 -3.00
N ILE A 180 -0.66 17.28 -3.24
CA ILE A 180 -1.70 17.70 -4.20
C ILE A 180 -2.70 18.64 -3.50
N TYR A 181 -3.17 18.28 -2.31
CA TYR A 181 -4.23 19.04 -1.64
C TYR A 181 -3.79 20.40 -1.11
N ILE A 182 -2.56 20.52 -0.57
CA ILE A 182 -2.08 21.81 -0.06
C ILE A 182 -2.08 22.89 -1.16
N PRO A 183 -1.39 22.73 -2.30
CA PRO A 183 -1.41 23.76 -3.34
C PRO A 183 -2.80 23.94 -3.98
N LEU A 184 -3.59 22.89 -4.08
CA LEU A 184 -4.97 23.00 -4.56
C LEU A 184 -5.80 23.92 -3.66
N MET A 185 -5.74 23.75 -2.34
CA MET A 185 -6.50 24.58 -1.39
C MET A 185 -5.95 26.00 -1.31
N LEU A 186 -4.64 26.18 -1.26
CA LEU A 186 -4.02 27.49 -1.16
C LEU A 186 -4.13 28.29 -2.46
N ALA A 187 -3.74 27.71 -3.61
CA ALA A 187 -3.60 28.45 -4.86
C ALA A 187 -4.89 28.48 -5.70
N VAL A 188 -5.74 27.45 -5.63
CA VAL A 188 -6.97 27.38 -6.43
C VAL A 188 -8.21 27.77 -5.63
N LEU A 189 -8.35 27.27 -4.40
CA LEU A 189 -9.50 27.59 -3.54
C LEU A 189 -9.25 28.84 -2.68
N HIS A 190 -8.04 29.41 -2.67
CA HIS A 190 -7.63 30.58 -1.91
C HIS A 190 -7.93 30.47 -0.40
N TRP A 191 -7.86 29.25 0.14
CA TRP A 191 -8.01 29.04 1.58
C TRP A 191 -6.77 29.52 2.35
N PRO A 192 -6.93 30.09 3.54
CA PRO A 192 -5.79 30.39 4.43
C PRO A 192 -5.01 29.14 4.83
N PHE A 193 -3.73 29.30 5.17
CA PHE A 193 -2.87 28.16 5.54
C PHE A 193 -3.38 27.38 6.76
N PRO A 194 -3.82 27.98 7.87
CA PRO A 194 -4.23 27.23 9.05
C PRO A 194 -5.37 26.24 8.80
N PRO A 195 -6.54 26.64 8.25
CA PRO A 195 -7.63 25.67 7.97
C PRO A 195 -7.25 24.68 6.88
N THR A 196 -6.41 25.04 5.89
CA THR A 196 -5.87 24.13 4.89
C THR A 196 -5.06 23.03 5.55
N TYR A 197 -4.13 23.37 6.41
CA TYR A 197 -3.22 22.40 7.03
C TYR A 197 -3.96 21.46 7.99
N ILE A 198 -4.93 21.98 8.77
CA ILE A 198 -5.82 21.18 9.61
C ILE A 198 -6.61 20.17 8.75
N THR A 199 -7.26 20.64 7.68
CA THR A 199 -8.08 19.78 6.81
C THR A 199 -7.22 18.72 6.13
N VAL A 200 -6.07 19.10 5.58
CA VAL A 200 -5.19 18.17 4.86
C VAL A 200 -4.57 17.13 5.78
N SER A 201 -4.37 17.43 7.07
CA SER A 201 -3.84 16.44 8.04
C SER A 201 -4.70 15.17 8.14
N TRP A 202 -5.98 15.26 7.79
CA TRP A 202 -6.94 14.15 7.73
C TRP A 202 -7.22 13.71 6.30
N LEU A 203 -7.44 14.66 5.40
CA LEU A 203 -7.87 14.39 4.03
C LEU A 203 -6.80 13.66 3.20
N CYS A 204 -5.53 13.82 3.53
CA CYS A 204 -4.45 13.19 2.78
C CYS A 204 -4.40 11.66 2.91
N TRP A 205 -4.95 11.07 3.96
CA TRP A 205 -4.85 9.62 4.20
C TRP A 205 -6.20 8.91 4.40
N VAL A 206 -7.21 9.57 4.96
CA VAL A 206 -8.52 8.95 5.21
C VAL A 206 -9.16 8.42 3.92
N PRO A 207 -9.32 9.22 2.84
CA PRO A 207 -9.85 8.72 1.59
C PRO A 207 -9.02 7.58 0.98
N ASN A 208 -7.68 7.68 1.05
CA ASN A 208 -6.79 6.64 0.55
C ASN A 208 -7.06 5.30 1.26
N LEU A 209 -7.20 5.34 2.60
CA LEU A 209 -7.46 4.13 3.39
C LEU A 209 -8.86 3.57 3.11
N LEU A 210 -9.88 4.43 2.94
CA LEU A 210 -11.23 4.00 2.58
C LEU A 210 -11.27 3.28 1.22
N VAL A 211 -10.56 3.82 0.22
CA VAL A 211 -10.40 3.17 -1.09
C VAL A 211 -9.68 1.82 -0.95
N ALA A 212 -8.62 1.76 -0.16
CA ALA A 212 -7.90 0.51 0.09
C ALA A 212 -8.80 -0.54 0.75
N GLU A 213 -9.60 -0.14 1.75
CA GLU A 213 -10.53 -1.02 2.44
C GLU A 213 -11.63 -1.54 1.50
N TRP A 214 -12.19 -0.67 0.67
CA TRP A 214 -13.14 -1.07 -0.38
C TRP A 214 -12.54 -2.09 -1.35
N MET A 215 -11.30 -1.86 -1.82
CA MET A 215 -10.60 -2.80 -2.71
C MET A 215 -10.38 -4.17 -2.06
N VAL A 216 -9.99 -4.20 -0.78
CA VAL A 216 -9.78 -5.43 -0.01
C VAL A 216 -11.09 -6.21 0.15
N ARG A 217 -12.17 -5.54 0.58
CA ARG A 217 -13.49 -6.16 0.78
C ARG A 217 -14.07 -6.69 -0.53
N ARG A 218 -14.05 -5.88 -1.59
CA ARG A 218 -14.53 -6.31 -2.92
C ARG A 218 -13.82 -7.57 -3.40
N ARG A 219 -12.52 -7.65 -3.19
CA ARG A 219 -11.74 -8.83 -3.57
C ARG A 219 -12.11 -10.07 -2.76
N GLN A 220 -12.34 -9.93 -1.46
CA GLN A 220 -12.79 -11.05 -0.61
C GLN A 220 -14.13 -11.59 -1.08
N GLN A 221 -15.10 -10.72 -1.39
CA GLN A 221 -16.41 -11.10 -1.91
C GLN A 221 -16.32 -11.90 -3.23
N LEU A 222 -15.45 -11.45 -4.15
CA LEU A 222 -15.24 -12.16 -5.42
C LEU A 222 -14.64 -13.57 -5.21
N LEU A 223 -13.75 -13.74 -4.24
CA LEU A 223 -13.17 -15.04 -3.91
C LEU A 223 -14.18 -16.00 -3.27
N ILE A 224 -15.11 -15.48 -2.47
CA ILE A 224 -16.20 -16.28 -1.88
C ILE A 224 -17.14 -16.75 -2.99
N LYS A 225 -17.59 -15.84 -3.88
CA LYS A 225 -18.49 -16.17 -5.00
C LYS A 225 -17.90 -17.17 -6.00
N SER A 226 -16.59 -17.22 -6.15
CA SER A 226 -15.93 -18.18 -7.06
C SER A 226 -15.75 -19.57 -6.46
N ARG A 227 -16.08 -19.77 -5.17
CA ARG A 227 -16.00 -21.05 -4.46
C ARG A 227 -17.38 -21.65 -4.19
N ALA A 228 -18.43 -20.85 -4.29
CA ALA A 228 -19.83 -21.28 -4.24
C ALA A 228 -20.33 -21.68 -5.62
#